data_0cb08a2268ff08855a257dfa913cf397
#
_entry.id   0cb08a2268ff08855a257dfa913cf397
#
_cell.length_a   1.000
_cell.length_b   1.000
_cell.length_c   1.000
_cell.angle_alpha   90.00
_cell.angle_beta   90.00
_cell.angle_gamma   90.00
#
_symmetry.space_group_name_H-M   'P 1'
#
loop_
_entity.id
_entity.type
_entity.pdbx_description
1 polymer ?
#
loop_
_entity_poly.entity_id
_entity_poly.type
_entity_poly.pdbx_seq_one_letter_code
_entity_poly.pdbx_strand_id
1 'polypeptide(L)'
;GTVGENTGEPFQYVQGFSTTGGGGYSFVDGVYTGGAASPGIINPNLTWLKSKTLNIGIDVGLFKGLLNFEMDLYQRDRKGLLAKRNLSLPNTFGGSLPDENINSDRVRGIDLSVSHNNSIGSFHYGVKFNMNFARTMNRYVERAPFRSSMEKWRNGSSNRWNDMSWGFVPVGQFQDMDDVNSYILQNGDQGNIQELPGSFKYEDVNGDGLLDDNDLQPLFWTGQPKMHY
;
A
#
# COMPACT_ATOMS: atom_id res chain seq x y z
N GLY A 1 3.93 -16.29 17.79
CA GLY A 1 5.34 -16.42 17.41
C GLY A 1 5.95 -15.09 17.03
N THR A 2 7.27 -15.02 17.09
CA THR A 2 8.05 -13.85 16.65
C THR A 2 9.16 -14.34 15.73
N VAL A 3 9.28 -13.76 14.55
CA VAL A 3 10.27 -14.13 13.55
C VAL A 3 10.97 -12.87 13.05
N GLY A 4 12.26 -12.96 12.73
CA GLY A 4 12.99 -11.96 11.96
C GLY A 4 12.88 -12.26 10.48
N GLU A 5 12.56 -11.26 9.68
CA GLU A 5 12.48 -11.37 8.23
C GLU A 5 13.47 -10.39 7.59
N ASN A 6 14.17 -10.82 6.54
CA ASN A 6 15.01 -9.95 5.73
C ASN A 6 14.22 -9.45 4.54
N THR A 7 14.12 -8.12 4.39
CA THR A 7 13.40 -7.48 3.29
C THR A 7 14.30 -6.58 2.44
N GLY A 8 15.61 -6.54 2.74
CA GLY A 8 16.58 -5.70 2.04
C GLY A 8 17.49 -6.49 1.11
N GLU A 9 18.21 -5.75 0.27
CA GLU A 9 19.29 -6.30 -0.53
C GLU A 9 20.41 -6.85 0.36
N PRO A 10 21.13 -7.89 -0.07
CA PRO A 10 22.26 -8.42 0.69
C PRO A 10 23.34 -7.36 0.93
N PHE A 11 23.93 -7.37 2.11
CA PHE A 11 25.10 -6.55 2.47
C PHE A 11 24.90 -5.02 2.44
N GLN A 12 23.69 -4.50 2.47
CA GLN A 12 23.41 -3.04 2.50
C GLN A 12 24.08 -2.30 3.66
N TYR A 13 24.49 -3.01 4.70
CA TYR A 13 25.20 -2.46 5.88
C TYR A 13 26.71 -2.42 5.72
N VAL A 14 27.26 -2.93 4.60
CA VAL A 14 28.69 -2.97 4.33
C VAL A 14 29.03 -1.92 3.28
N GLN A 15 30.05 -1.09 3.58
CA GLN A 15 30.55 -0.14 2.62
C GLN A 15 31.34 -0.85 1.52
N GLY A 16 30.96 -0.63 0.29
CA GLY A 16 31.66 -1.17 -0.88
C GLY A 16 31.74 -0.13 -1.99
N PHE A 17 32.44 -0.43 -3.05
CA PHE A 17 32.46 0.38 -4.25
C PHE A 17 31.82 -0.40 -5.40
N SER A 18 30.98 0.27 -6.19
CA SER A 18 30.48 -0.30 -7.44
C SER A 18 31.46 -0.04 -8.55
N THR A 19 31.94 -1.11 -9.17
CA THR A 19 32.74 -1.02 -10.40
C THR A 19 31.90 -1.03 -11.67
N THR A 20 30.58 -1.26 -11.52
CA THR A 20 29.60 -1.29 -12.60
C THR A 20 28.83 0.03 -12.61
N GLY A 21 28.92 0.81 -13.67
CA GLY A 21 28.23 2.09 -13.81
C GLY A 21 28.92 3.29 -13.17
N GLY A 22 30.11 3.17 -12.63
CA GLY A 22 30.97 4.29 -12.27
C GLY A 22 31.41 5.03 -13.53
N GLY A 23 31.35 6.38 -13.51
CA GLY A 23 31.93 7.18 -14.58
C GLY A 23 33.39 6.79 -14.82
N GLY A 24 33.79 6.60 -16.05
CA GLY A 24 35.17 6.33 -16.40
C GLY A 24 35.76 7.51 -17.14
N TYR A 25 37.08 7.46 -17.31
CA TYR A 25 37.85 8.46 -18.05
C TYR A 25 38.62 7.80 -19.20
N SER A 26 38.77 8.55 -20.29
CA SER A 26 39.71 8.20 -21.36
C SER A 26 40.97 9.03 -21.16
N PHE A 27 42.00 8.40 -20.64
CA PHE A 27 43.33 9.04 -20.49
C PHE A 27 44.17 8.95 -21.79
N VAL A 28 43.84 8.01 -22.64
CA VAL A 28 44.45 7.80 -23.95
C VAL A 28 43.33 7.72 -24.96
N ASP A 29 43.50 8.40 -26.09
CA ASP A 29 42.48 8.48 -27.14
C ASP A 29 41.97 7.08 -27.55
N GLY A 30 40.68 6.84 -27.43
CA GLY A 30 40.07 5.54 -27.75
C GLY A 30 40.14 4.46 -26.66
N VAL A 31 40.81 4.72 -25.52
CA VAL A 31 40.89 3.76 -24.40
C VAL A 31 40.05 4.25 -23.20
N TYR A 32 38.96 3.59 -22.95
CA TYR A 32 38.11 3.88 -21.80
C TYR A 32 38.57 3.11 -20.57
N THR A 33 38.85 3.81 -19.49
CA THR A 33 39.18 3.21 -18.19
C THR A 33 37.98 3.34 -17.26
N GLY A 34 37.40 2.20 -16.85
CA GLY A 34 36.27 2.17 -15.94
C GLY A 34 36.62 2.74 -14.57
N GLY A 35 35.72 3.55 -14.03
CA GLY A 35 35.83 4.10 -12.67
C GLY A 35 35.06 3.26 -11.64
N ALA A 36 35.28 3.57 -10.36
CA ALA A 36 34.47 3.05 -9.26
C ALA A 36 33.57 4.15 -8.70
N ALA A 37 32.30 3.83 -8.50
CA ALA A 37 31.35 4.74 -7.85
C ALA A 37 31.24 4.41 -6.36
N SER A 38 31.19 5.47 -5.53
CA SER A 38 30.86 5.31 -4.11
C SER A 38 29.38 4.88 -3.97
N PRO A 39 29.09 3.87 -3.15
CA PRO A 39 27.72 3.37 -2.94
C PRO A 39 26.82 4.34 -2.16
N GLY A 40 27.34 5.49 -1.74
CA GLY A 40 26.62 6.41 -0.88
C GLY A 40 26.84 6.13 0.60
N ILE A 41 25.92 6.69 1.43
CA ILE A 41 25.96 6.46 2.87
C ILE A 41 25.34 5.11 3.19
N ILE A 42 25.99 4.34 4.03
CA ILE A 42 25.48 3.09 4.56
C ILE A 42 24.94 3.28 5.98
N ASN A 43 24.00 2.41 6.38
CA ASN A 43 23.56 2.29 7.76
C ASN A 43 24.09 0.99 8.36
N PRO A 44 25.12 1.03 9.20
CA PRO A 44 25.67 -0.19 9.82
C PRO A 44 24.72 -0.82 10.85
N ASN A 45 23.66 -0.09 11.26
CA ASN A 45 22.69 -0.55 12.25
C ASN A 45 21.44 -1.19 11.63
N LEU A 46 21.48 -1.50 10.33
CA LEU A 46 20.39 -2.23 9.70
C LEU A 46 20.19 -3.58 10.38
N THR A 47 18.94 -3.86 10.73
CA THR A 47 18.53 -5.11 11.34
C THR A 47 17.39 -5.75 10.58
N TRP A 48 17.10 -6.98 10.93
CA TRP A 48 15.93 -7.68 10.40
C TRP A 48 14.66 -7.06 10.97
N LEU A 49 13.61 -6.97 10.17
CA LEU A 49 12.30 -6.62 10.69
C LEU A 49 11.82 -7.69 11.66
N LYS A 50 11.01 -7.27 12.62
CA LYS A 50 10.41 -8.16 13.63
C LYS A 50 8.93 -8.36 13.31
N SER A 51 8.55 -9.61 13.09
CA SER A 51 7.16 -10.02 12.88
C SER A 51 6.65 -10.76 14.11
N LYS A 52 5.53 -10.28 14.68
CA LYS A 52 4.82 -10.94 15.79
C LYS A 52 3.44 -11.35 15.30
N THR A 53 3.14 -12.64 15.39
CA THR A 53 1.84 -13.19 15.02
C THR A 53 1.12 -13.74 16.23
N LEU A 54 -0.13 -13.32 16.43
CA LEU A 54 -1.11 -13.93 17.32
C LEU A 54 -2.15 -14.60 16.42
N ASN A 55 -2.41 -15.89 16.67
CA ASN A 55 -3.45 -16.66 16.01
C ASN A 55 -4.30 -17.36 17.07
N ILE A 56 -5.62 -17.34 16.86
CA ILE A 56 -6.61 -18.04 17.68
C ILE A 56 -7.49 -18.84 16.71
N GLY A 57 -7.40 -20.17 16.78
CA GLY A 57 -8.10 -21.09 15.92
C GLY A 57 -9.13 -21.93 16.68
N ILE A 58 -10.16 -22.32 15.98
CA ILE A 58 -11.19 -23.27 16.44
C ILE A 58 -11.39 -24.31 15.34
N ASP A 59 -11.15 -25.58 15.69
CA ASP A 59 -11.39 -26.73 14.81
C ASP A 59 -12.47 -27.61 15.42
N VAL A 60 -13.56 -27.83 14.71
CA VAL A 60 -14.70 -28.61 15.21
C VAL A 60 -15.15 -29.62 14.16
N GLY A 61 -15.12 -30.89 14.54
CA GLY A 61 -15.72 -31.97 13.78
C GLY A 61 -17.08 -32.39 14.38
N LEU A 62 -18.14 -32.28 13.59
CA LEU A 62 -19.47 -32.59 14.00
C LEU A 62 -19.99 -33.85 13.26
N PHE A 63 -20.93 -34.58 13.90
CA PHE A 63 -21.60 -35.72 13.31
C PHE A 63 -20.65 -36.80 12.78
N LYS A 64 -19.63 -37.17 13.59
CA LYS A 64 -18.58 -38.15 13.23
C LYS A 64 -17.81 -37.83 11.96
N GLY A 65 -17.50 -36.52 11.74
CA GLY A 65 -16.72 -36.04 10.60
C GLY A 65 -17.54 -35.72 9.36
N LEU A 66 -18.86 -35.76 9.45
CA LEU A 66 -19.75 -35.39 8.35
C LEU A 66 -19.70 -33.89 8.06
N LEU A 67 -19.51 -33.07 9.11
CA LEU A 67 -19.28 -31.63 8.99
C LEU A 67 -18.04 -31.25 9.77
N ASN A 68 -17.06 -30.63 9.10
CA ASN A 68 -15.89 -30.06 9.73
C ASN A 68 -15.89 -28.54 9.52
N PHE A 69 -15.57 -27.81 10.58
CA PHE A 69 -15.51 -26.37 10.65
C PHE A 69 -14.14 -25.97 11.24
N GLU A 70 -13.42 -25.14 10.52
CA GLU A 70 -12.14 -24.58 10.93
C GLU A 70 -12.21 -23.06 10.79
N MET A 71 -11.85 -22.33 11.83
CA MET A 71 -11.82 -20.87 11.81
C MET A 71 -10.59 -20.37 12.54
N ASP A 72 -9.80 -19.53 11.87
CA ASP A 72 -8.64 -18.84 12.41
C ASP A 72 -8.83 -17.34 12.39
N LEU A 73 -8.60 -16.71 13.53
CA LEU A 73 -8.48 -15.26 13.67
C LEU A 73 -7.03 -14.91 13.94
N TYR A 74 -6.43 -14.07 13.10
CA TYR A 74 -5.02 -13.73 13.27
C TYR A 74 -4.75 -12.24 13.20
N GLN A 75 -3.69 -11.86 13.92
CA GLN A 75 -3.09 -10.54 13.85
C GLN A 75 -1.58 -10.69 13.73
N ARG A 76 -0.98 -10.07 12.72
CA ARG A 76 0.46 -9.98 12.53
C ARG A 76 0.90 -8.53 12.58
N ASP A 77 1.79 -8.21 13.52
CA ASP A 77 2.44 -6.91 13.66
C ASP A 77 3.88 -7.01 13.14
N ARG A 78 4.24 -6.22 12.14
CA ARG A 78 5.62 -6.08 11.64
C ARG A 78 6.18 -4.72 12.05
N LYS A 79 7.40 -4.72 12.57
CA LYS A 79 8.14 -3.52 12.98
C LYS A 79 9.54 -3.54 12.38
N GLY A 80 10.04 -2.37 12.03
CA GLY A 80 11.36 -2.22 11.43
C GLY A 80 11.38 -2.49 9.94
N LEU A 81 10.28 -2.24 9.24
CA LEU A 81 10.26 -2.21 7.77
C LEU A 81 11.20 -1.11 7.29
N LEU A 82 11.96 -1.40 6.24
CA LEU A 82 12.93 -0.47 5.70
C LEU A 82 12.24 0.73 5.04
N ALA A 83 12.75 1.90 5.34
CA ALA A 83 12.37 3.14 4.69
C ALA A 83 13.51 4.16 4.79
N LYS A 84 13.58 5.06 3.84
CA LYS A 84 14.47 6.22 3.90
C LYS A 84 13.85 7.28 4.79
N ARG A 85 14.67 7.86 5.67
CA ARG A 85 14.21 8.98 6.49
C ARG A 85 13.91 10.19 5.61
N ASN A 86 12.79 10.84 5.85
CA ASN A 86 12.37 12.00 5.07
C ASN A 86 13.05 13.28 5.59
N LEU A 87 14.32 13.41 5.29
CA LEU A 87 15.13 14.59 5.59
C LEU A 87 15.57 15.24 4.28
N SER A 88 15.46 16.56 4.21
CA SER A 88 16.04 17.32 3.10
C SER A 88 17.56 17.33 3.23
N LEU A 89 18.24 16.75 2.26
CA LEU A 89 19.67 16.90 2.12
C LEU A 89 19.97 18.06 1.18
N PRO A 90 21.00 18.90 1.46
CA PRO A 90 21.46 19.87 0.49
C PRO A 90 21.92 19.18 -0.80
N ASN A 91 21.66 19.81 -1.95
CA ASN A 91 22.07 19.27 -3.26
C ASN A 91 23.59 19.05 -3.35
N THR A 92 24.35 19.78 -2.56
CA THR A 92 25.82 19.67 -2.46
C THR A 92 26.29 18.41 -1.73
N PHE A 93 25.37 17.67 -1.09
CA PHE A 93 25.72 16.48 -0.34
C PHE A 93 26.15 15.31 -1.24
N GLY A 94 25.67 15.26 -2.49
CA GLY A 94 26.10 14.29 -3.50
C GLY A 94 25.75 12.83 -3.22
N GLY A 95 24.79 12.56 -2.30
CA GLY A 95 24.38 11.19 -1.95
C GLY A 95 22.92 11.10 -1.49
N SER A 96 22.43 9.89 -1.37
CA SER A 96 21.10 9.60 -0.80
C SER A 96 21.21 9.05 0.62
N LEU A 97 20.18 9.29 1.46
CA LEU A 97 20.08 8.69 2.78
C LEU A 97 19.96 7.16 2.68
N PRO A 98 20.59 6.43 3.59
CA PRO A 98 20.45 4.99 3.67
C PRO A 98 19.05 4.59 4.17
N ASP A 99 18.71 3.33 3.96
CA ASP A 99 17.52 2.74 4.57
C ASP A 99 17.70 2.57 6.08
N GLU A 100 16.61 2.74 6.83
CA GLU A 100 16.53 2.53 8.27
C GLU A 100 15.31 1.65 8.61
N ASN A 101 15.37 0.93 9.73
CA ASN A 101 14.26 0.11 10.22
C ASN A 101 13.21 0.97 10.94
N ILE A 102 12.39 1.71 10.21
CA ILE A 102 11.51 2.75 10.76
C ILE A 102 10.04 2.36 10.69
N ASN A 103 9.56 1.89 9.54
CA ASN A 103 8.14 1.70 9.28
C ASN A 103 7.58 0.48 10.02
N SER A 104 6.27 0.48 10.20
CA SER A 104 5.55 -0.63 10.81
C SER A 104 4.15 -0.77 10.25
N ASP A 105 3.69 -2.01 10.16
CA ASP A 105 2.34 -2.34 9.73
C ASP A 105 1.69 -3.42 10.62
N ARG A 106 0.41 -3.62 10.41
CA ARG A 106 -0.41 -4.63 11.04
C ARG A 106 -1.35 -5.26 10.04
N VAL A 107 -1.33 -6.58 9.96
CA VAL A 107 -2.32 -7.35 9.20
C VAL A 107 -3.28 -8.00 10.18
N ARG A 108 -4.56 -7.93 9.92
CA ARG A 108 -5.61 -8.68 10.61
C ARG A 108 -6.41 -9.46 9.60
N GLY A 109 -6.74 -10.68 9.94
CA GLY A 109 -7.51 -11.53 9.03
C GLY A 109 -8.30 -12.60 9.75
N ILE A 110 -9.18 -13.21 8.96
CA ILE A 110 -9.98 -14.37 9.30
C ILE A 110 -9.88 -15.37 8.17
N ASP A 111 -9.60 -16.61 8.52
CA ASP A 111 -9.62 -17.77 7.63
C ASP A 111 -10.75 -18.69 8.09
N LEU A 112 -11.60 -19.11 7.17
CA LEU A 112 -12.73 -20.00 7.43
C LEU A 112 -12.70 -21.12 6.41
N SER A 113 -12.80 -22.36 6.90
CA SER A 113 -12.96 -23.55 6.09
C SER A 113 -14.15 -24.38 6.63
N VAL A 114 -15.08 -24.69 5.76
CA VAL A 114 -16.22 -25.56 6.09
C VAL A 114 -16.24 -26.69 5.08
N SER A 115 -16.23 -27.93 5.56
CA SER A 115 -16.35 -29.10 4.69
C SER A 115 -17.43 -30.04 5.17
N HIS A 116 -18.20 -30.56 4.21
CA HIS A 116 -19.22 -31.57 4.39
C HIS A 116 -18.89 -32.79 3.53
N ASN A 117 -18.76 -33.95 4.17
CA ASN A 117 -18.50 -35.21 3.50
C ASN A 117 -19.59 -36.22 3.91
N ASN A 118 -20.25 -36.85 2.94
CA ASN A 118 -21.29 -37.82 3.24
C ASN A 118 -21.31 -38.95 2.20
N SER A 119 -21.96 -40.05 2.59
CA SER A 119 -22.15 -41.23 1.75
C SER A 119 -23.59 -41.69 1.83
N ILE A 120 -24.24 -41.85 0.68
CA ILE A 120 -25.62 -42.37 0.56
C ILE A 120 -25.55 -43.64 -0.27
N GLY A 121 -25.56 -44.78 0.40
CA GLY A 121 -25.31 -46.07 -0.26
C GLY A 121 -23.91 -46.13 -0.86
N SER A 122 -23.82 -46.36 -2.16
CA SER A 122 -22.56 -46.40 -2.91
C SER A 122 -22.09 -45.01 -3.41
N PHE A 123 -22.85 -43.97 -3.20
CA PHE A 123 -22.54 -42.62 -3.64
C PHE A 123 -21.84 -41.85 -2.52
N HIS A 124 -20.59 -41.41 -2.79
CA HIS A 124 -19.78 -40.58 -1.88
C HIS A 124 -19.63 -39.19 -2.45
N TYR A 125 -19.87 -38.17 -1.64
CA TYR A 125 -19.67 -36.78 -2.04
C TYR A 125 -19.05 -35.95 -0.94
N GLY A 126 -18.34 -34.90 -1.36
CA GLY A 126 -17.76 -33.91 -0.46
C GLY A 126 -17.92 -32.52 -1.04
N VAL A 127 -18.26 -31.57 -0.20
CA VAL A 127 -18.29 -30.13 -0.54
C VAL A 127 -17.43 -29.40 0.45
N LYS A 128 -16.55 -28.53 -0.06
CA LYS A 128 -15.67 -27.69 0.77
C LYS A 128 -15.84 -26.23 0.37
N PHE A 129 -16.05 -25.38 1.37
CA PHE A 129 -16.07 -23.92 1.24
C PHE A 129 -14.89 -23.34 2.01
N ASN A 130 -14.11 -22.43 1.39
CA ASN A 130 -13.04 -21.70 2.03
C ASN A 130 -13.27 -20.21 1.83
N MET A 131 -13.05 -19.43 2.88
CA MET A 131 -13.08 -17.98 2.86
C MET A 131 -11.84 -17.44 3.58
N ASN A 132 -11.14 -16.52 2.94
CA ASN A 132 -10.04 -15.77 3.53
C ASN A 132 -10.37 -14.28 3.43
N PHE A 133 -10.19 -13.55 4.51
CA PHE A 133 -10.31 -12.10 4.53
C PHE A 133 -9.19 -11.51 5.36
N ALA A 134 -8.37 -10.65 4.75
CA ALA A 134 -7.27 -9.98 5.44
C ALA A 134 -7.20 -8.51 5.05
N ARG A 135 -6.86 -7.66 6.01
CA ARG A 135 -6.59 -6.24 5.78
C ARG A 135 -5.30 -5.80 6.45
N THR A 136 -4.58 -4.93 5.74
CA THR A 136 -3.32 -4.34 6.21
C THR A 136 -3.54 -2.89 6.61
N MET A 137 -3.11 -2.55 7.83
CA MET A 137 -3.08 -1.19 8.34
C MET A 137 -1.63 -0.76 8.49
N ASN A 138 -1.24 0.35 7.89
CA ASN A 138 0.01 0.99 8.19
C ASN A 138 -0.05 1.56 9.60
N ARG A 139 0.85 1.11 10.49
CA ARG A 139 0.91 1.62 11.87
C ARG A 139 1.75 2.88 11.96
N TYR A 140 2.87 2.88 11.28
CA TYR A 140 3.74 4.04 11.13
C TYR A 140 4.39 4.01 9.74
N VAL A 141 4.38 5.15 9.08
CA VAL A 141 5.06 5.39 7.82
C VAL A 141 5.86 6.66 7.96
N GLU A 142 7.16 6.58 7.71
CA GLU A 142 8.06 7.72 7.72
C GLU A 142 7.69 8.70 6.62
N ARG A 143 7.58 9.97 6.99
CA ARG A 143 7.13 11.01 6.09
C ARG A 143 7.50 12.40 6.60
N ALA A 144 7.62 13.37 5.70
CA ALA A 144 7.74 14.77 6.05
C ALA A 144 6.55 15.26 6.89
N PRO A 145 6.76 16.21 7.81
CA PRO A 145 5.66 16.86 8.53
C PRO A 145 4.65 17.47 7.55
N PHE A 146 3.38 17.30 7.86
CA PHE A 146 2.30 17.89 7.09
C PHE A 146 2.20 19.39 7.35
N ARG A 147 1.87 20.16 6.33
CA ARG A 147 1.69 21.62 6.42
C ARG A 147 0.36 22.00 7.07
N SER A 148 -0.65 21.14 6.96
CA SER A 148 -1.99 21.39 7.50
C SER A 148 -2.64 20.09 8.01
N SER A 149 -3.70 20.24 8.82
CA SER A 149 -4.50 19.12 9.28
C SER A 149 -5.28 18.45 8.14
N MET A 150 -5.71 19.21 7.13
CA MET A 150 -6.35 18.69 5.92
C MET A 150 -5.39 17.82 5.11
N GLU A 151 -4.17 18.30 4.85
CA GLU A 151 -3.13 17.53 4.19
C GLU A 151 -2.83 16.23 4.96
N LYS A 152 -2.75 16.31 6.31
CA LYS A 152 -2.57 15.12 7.15
C LYS A 152 -3.74 14.15 7.02
N TRP A 153 -4.97 14.65 7.00
CA TRP A 153 -6.16 13.82 6.84
C TRP A 153 -6.17 13.13 5.47
N ARG A 154 -5.91 13.84 4.40
CA ARG A 154 -5.90 13.30 3.04
C ARG A 154 -4.72 12.39 2.77
N ASN A 155 -3.51 12.85 3.03
CA ASN A 155 -2.27 12.20 2.63
C ASN A 155 -1.60 11.36 3.72
N GLY A 156 -2.08 11.43 4.97
CA GLY A 156 -1.52 10.66 6.08
C GLY A 156 -1.77 9.17 5.90
N SER A 157 -0.70 8.38 5.86
CA SER A 157 -0.78 6.92 5.74
C SER A 157 -0.59 6.18 7.07
N SER A 158 -0.07 6.83 8.11
CA SER A 158 0.07 6.23 9.44
C SER A 158 -1.28 6.04 10.14
N ASN A 159 -1.47 4.91 10.81
CA ASN A 159 -2.71 4.46 11.43
C ASN A 159 -3.90 4.39 10.46
N ARG A 160 -3.63 4.05 9.21
CA ARG A 160 -4.62 3.95 8.15
C ARG A 160 -4.53 2.60 7.44
N TRP A 161 -5.68 2.09 7.01
CA TRP A 161 -5.74 0.94 6.12
C TRP A 161 -5.08 1.30 4.80
N ASN A 162 -4.25 0.41 4.26
CA ASN A 162 -3.50 0.67 3.03
C ASN A 162 -4.30 0.43 1.76
N ASP A 163 -5.49 -0.16 1.89
CA ASP A 163 -6.42 -0.51 0.82
C ASP A 163 -7.53 0.53 0.60
N MET A 164 -7.42 1.72 1.19
CA MET A 164 -8.40 2.80 0.99
C MET A 164 -8.20 3.44 -0.39
N SER A 165 -9.28 3.45 -1.18
CA SER A 165 -9.35 4.16 -2.44
C SER A 165 -9.93 5.55 -2.24
N TRP A 166 -9.25 6.55 -2.75
CA TRP A 166 -9.68 7.95 -2.74
C TRP A 166 -10.17 8.35 -4.12
N GLY A 167 -11.19 9.16 -4.18
CA GLY A 167 -11.76 9.64 -5.43
C GLY A 167 -12.77 10.75 -5.20
N PHE A 168 -13.26 11.33 -6.28
CA PHE A 168 -14.33 12.32 -6.25
C PHE A 168 -15.69 11.64 -6.08
N VAL A 169 -16.57 12.27 -5.30
CA VAL A 169 -17.94 11.79 -5.08
C VAL A 169 -18.84 12.27 -6.21
N PRO A 170 -19.42 11.38 -7.02
CA PRO A 170 -20.36 11.78 -8.06
C PRO A 170 -21.69 12.21 -7.45
N VAL A 171 -22.17 13.40 -7.80
CA VAL A 171 -23.47 13.96 -7.36
C VAL A 171 -24.54 13.93 -8.45
N GLY A 172 -24.19 13.55 -9.66
CA GLY A 172 -25.14 13.42 -10.78
C GLY A 172 -24.43 13.44 -12.13
N GLN A 173 -25.18 13.77 -13.15
CA GLN A 173 -24.70 13.94 -14.53
C GLN A 173 -25.17 15.28 -15.07
N PHE A 174 -24.38 15.90 -15.93
CA PHE A 174 -24.77 17.12 -16.64
C PHE A 174 -25.95 16.84 -17.56
N GLN A 175 -26.97 17.70 -17.52
CA GLN A 175 -28.17 17.52 -18.30
C GLN A 175 -28.05 18.18 -19.69
N ASP A 176 -27.45 19.37 -19.73
CA ASP A 176 -27.25 20.16 -20.94
C ASP A 176 -25.96 21.01 -20.81
N MET A 177 -25.69 21.84 -21.86
CA MET A 177 -24.50 22.69 -21.86
C MET A 177 -24.59 23.87 -20.90
N ASP A 178 -25.80 24.36 -20.57
CA ASP A 178 -25.99 25.43 -19.59
C ASP A 178 -25.63 24.94 -18.21
N ASP A 179 -26.00 23.70 -17.91
CA ASP A 179 -25.63 23.01 -16.68
C ASP A 179 -24.10 22.81 -16.57
N VAL A 180 -23.43 22.42 -17.68
CA VAL A 180 -21.95 22.34 -17.75
C VAL A 180 -21.30 23.69 -17.47
N ASN A 181 -21.80 24.75 -18.10
CA ASN A 181 -21.21 26.09 -18.02
C ASN A 181 -21.43 26.77 -16.67
N SER A 182 -22.49 26.40 -15.95
CA SER A 182 -22.87 27.00 -14.66
C SER A 182 -22.32 26.22 -13.44
N TYR A 183 -21.75 25.04 -13.68
CA TYR A 183 -21.21 24.21 -12.60
C TYR A 183 -19.79 24.63 -12.20
N ILE A 184 -19.31 24.13 -11.04
CA ILE A 184 -17.93 24.31 -10.61
C ILE A 184 -16.95 23.85 -11.68
N LEU A 185 -15.73 24.38 -11.63
CA LEU A 185 -14.70 24.04 -12.62
C LEU A 185 -14.11 22.66 -12.34
N GLN A 186 -14.42 21.67 -13.18
CA GLN A 186 -13.96 20.28 -13.02
C GLN A 186 -12.63 20.00 -13.72
N ASN A 187 -12.20 20.85 -14.65
CA ASN A 187 -10.94 20.68 -15.41
C ASN A 187 -9.89 21.75 -15.05
N GLY A 188 -9.85 22.17 -13.79
CA GLY A 188 -8.92 23.17 -13.30
C GLY A 188 -9.10 24.52 -14.01
N ASP A 189 -7.99 25.22 -14.26
CA ASP A 189 -7.99 26.55 -14.91
C ASP A 189 -8.56 26.57 -16.34
N GLN A 190 -8.77 25.40 -16.94
CA GLN A 190 -9.35 25.29 -18.28
C GLN A 190 -10.89 25.35 -18.28
N GLY A 191 -11.53 25.43 -17.12
CA GLY A 191 -12.97 25.38 -16.97
C GLY A 191 -13.53 23.98 -17.24
N ASN A 192 -14.75 23.93 -17.83
CA ASN A 192 -15.43 22.65 -18.11
C ASN A 192 -15.40 22.30 -19.61
N ILE A 193 -14.37 22.71 -20.33
CA ILE A 193 -14.29 22.54 -21.80
C ILE A 193 -14.26 21.08 -22.26
N GLN A 194 -13.92 20.15 -21.38
CA GLN A 194 -13.88 18.72 -21.68
C GLN A 194 -15.16 18.00 -21.25
N GLU A 195 -16.05 18.71 -20.52
CA GLU A 195 -17.28 18.13 -20.03
C GLU A 195 -18.40 18.26 -21.06
N LEU A 196 -19.25 17.25 -21.13
CA LEU A 196 -20.39 17.19 -22.04
C LEU A 196 -21.64 16.77 -21.24
N PRO A 197 -22.85 17.07 -21.75
CA PRO A 197 -24.07 16.47 -21.23
C PRO A 197 -23.93 14.94 -21.13
N GLY A 198 -24.23 14.38 -19.95
CA GLY A 198 -23.99 12.97 -19.62
C GLY A 198 -22.70 12.68 -18.88
N SER A 199 -21.71 13.58 -18.86
CA SER A 199 -20.53 13.48 -17.97
C SER A 199 -20.95 13.58 -16.50
N PHE A 200 -20.15 12.99 -15.59
CA PHE A 200 -20.42 13.05 -14.16
C PHE A 200 -20.11 14.44 -13.59
N LYS A 201 -20.99 14.88 -12.70
CA LYS A 201 -20.76 15.99 -11.77
C LYS A 201 -20.16 15.47 -10.49
N TYR A 202 -19.14 16.12 -9.98
CA TYR A 202 -18.51 15.77 -8.72
C TYR A 202 -18.72 16.84 -7.67
N GLU A 203 -18.75 16.41 -6.40
CA GLU A 203 -18.96 17.30 -5.27
C GLU A 203 -17.72 18.17 -5.00
N ASP A 204 -17.94 19.48 -4.85
CA ASP A 204 -16.96 20.41 -4.30
C ASP A 204 -17.06 20.37 -2.77
N VAL A 205 -16.13 19.64 -2.16
CA VAL A 205 -16.17 19.34 -0.72
C VAL A 205 -15.72 20.52 0.12
N ASN A 206 -14.79 21.32 -0.40
CA ASN A 206 -14.24 22.46 0.31
C ASN A 206 -14.96 23.78 -0.01
N GLY A 207 -15.78 23.83 -1.08
CA GLY A 207 -16.60 24.97 -1.48
C GLY A 207 -15.80 26.09 -2.14
N ASP A 208 -14.67 25.79 -2.77
CA ASP A 208 -13.82 26.79 -3.43
C ASP A 208 -14.17 27.02 -4.92
N GLY A 209 -15.09 26.23 -5.48
CA GLY A 209 -15.55 26.32 -6.86
C GLY A 209 -14.65 25.61 -7.87
N LEU A 210 -13.65 24.88 -7.41
CA LEU A 210 -12.73 24.10 -8.23
C LEU A 210 -12.78 22.64 -7.80
N LEU A 211 -12.77 21.71 -8.74
CA LEU A 211 -12.57 20.30 -8.45
C LEU A 211 -11.08 19.98 -8.48
N ASP A 212 -10.49 19.79 -7.33
CA ASP A 212 -9.08 19.46 -7.20
C ASP A 212 -8.83 18.34 -6.18
N ASP A 213 -7.57 18.08 -5.91
CA ASP A 213 -7.18 17.10 -4.90
C ASP A 213 -7.76 17.36 -3.49
N ASN A 214 -8.25 18.56 -3.17
CA ASN A 214 -8.85 18.86 -1.88
C ASN A 214 -10.26 18.29 -1.73
N ASP A 215 -10.91 17.92 -2.84
CA ASP A 215 -12.24 17.32 -2.88
C ASP A 215 -12.22 15.79 -2.85
N LEU A 216 -11.02 15.19 -2.87
CA LEU A 216 -10.90 13.74 -2.76
C LEU A 216 -11.41 13.23 -1.41
N GLN A 217 -12.27 12.22 -1.47
CA GLN A 217 -12.82 11.53 -0.30
C GLN A 217 -12.50 10.03 -0.33
N PRO A 218 -12.47 9.36 0.84
CA PRO A 218 -12.33 7.92 0.89
C PRO A 218 -13.63 7.25 0.44
N LEU A 219 -13.62 6.65 -0.76
CA LEU A 219 -14.82 6.05 -1.36
C LEU A 219 -15.00 4.59 -0.92
N PHE A 220 -13.98 3.78 -1.05
CA PHE A 220 -14.00 2.37 -0.66
C PHE A 220 -12.62 1.89 -0.25
N TRP A 221 -12.61 0.66 0.23
CA TRP A 221 -11.48 0.03 0.86
C TRP A 221 -10.93 -1.17 0.08
N THR A 222 -11.13 -1.31 -1.18
CA THR A 222 -10.43 -2.29 -2.03
C THR A 222 -10.94 -2.23 -3.46
N GLY A 223 -10.05 -2.26 -4.42
CA GLY A 223 -10.36 -2.44 -5.83
C GLY A 223 -10.42 -3.92 -6.26
N GLN A 224 -10.20 -4.86 -5.32
CA GLN A 224 -10.23 -6.29 -5.60
C GLN A 224 -11.49 -6.94 -5.02
N PRO A 225 -12.01 -8.00 -5.66
CA PRO A 225 -13.10 -8.78 -5.11
C PRO A 225 -12.73 -9.32 -3.71
N LYS A 226 -13.68 -9.24 -2.77
CA LYS A 226 -13.47 -9.78 -1.42
C LYS A 226 -13.57 -11.30 -1.35
N MET A 227 -14.13 -11.92 -2.36
CA MET A 227 -14.29 -13.37 -2.49
C MET A 227 -13.78 -13.84 -3.84
N HIS A 228 -13.02 -14.92 -3.82
CA HIS A 228 -12.64 -15.71 -4.99
C HIS A 228 -13.23 -17.12 -4.81
N TYR A 229 -13.95 -17.60 -5.79
CA TYR A 229 -14.57 -18.94 -5.80
C TYR A 229 -14.19 -19.68 -7.08
#